data_2ac8fbb9b7b717ff84c8c284e1e5c7de
#
_entry.id   2ac8fbb9b7b717ff84c8c284e1e5c7de
#
_cell.length_a   1.000
_cell.length_b   1.000
_cell.length_c   1.000
_cell.angle_alpha   90.00
_cell.angle_beta   90.00
_cell.angle_gamma   90.00
#
_symmetry.space_group_name_H-M   'P 1'
#
loop_
_entity.id
_entity.type
_entity.pdbx_description
1 polymer ?
#
loop_
_entity_poly.entity_id
_entity_poly.type
_entity_poly.pdbx_seq_one_letter_code
_entity_poly.pdbx_strand_id
1 'polypeptide(L)'
;MSKPKNWPDGFPYLHAPLHDKSLSPAHIQSLRTKPSSDIPIIPSSSTTTPCPLVRIQPITNPSHPASGQSGLFAAQNLAPGSFILAYLGRVHSGAASSSESDYDLWLDREADAAVDAAREGNEGRYVNDYRGVGERANAEFRTVFCERWGELCVGVWVLGSGKKKKGAGGIRKGEEILVSYGKGFWGERKAEEYEYENYEQHGEGKADEEAKVDGNEESTS
;
A
#
# COMPACT_ATOMS: atom_id res chain seq x y z
N MET A 1 11.78 7.90 20.03
CA MET A 1 10.97 6.67 19.94
C MET A 1 11.70 5.67 19.07
N SER A 2 11.60 4.36 19.36
CA SER A 2 12.33 3.33 18.60
C SER A 2 11.69 3.10 17.22
N LYS A 3 12.54 2.83 16.21
CA LYS A 3 12.12 2.36 14.88
C LYS A 3 12.26 0.84 14.83
N PRO A 4 11.51 0.12 13.98
CA PRO A 4 11.71 -1.31 13.78
C PRO A 4 13.06 -1.58 13.09
N LYS A 5 13.57 -2.80 13.27
CA LYS A 5 14.76 -3.26 12.53
C LYS A 5 14.47 -3.23 11.01
N ASN A 6 15.46 -2.84 10.22
CA ASN A 6 15.40 -2.69 8.76
C ASN A 6 14.49 -1.53 8.28
N TRP A 7 14.13 -0.60 9.17
CA TRP A 7 13.52 0.66 8.73
C TRP A 7 14.57 1.54 8.05
N PRO A 8 14.27 2.14 6.88
CA PRO A 8 15.24 2.95 6.14
C PRO A 8 15.69 4.17 6.92
N ASP A 9 16.99 4.48 6.82
CA ASP A 9 17.53 5.72 7.35
C ASP A 9 16.96 6.92 6.61
N GLY A 10 16.66 8.00 7.35
CA GLY A 10 16.09 9.21 6.78
C GLY A 10 14.59 9.15 6.46
N PHE A 11 13.95 7.95 6.43
CA PHE A 11 12.53 7.83 6.21
C PHE A 11 11.74 8.02 7.52
N PRO A 12 10.78 8.95 7.60
CA PRO A 12 10.01 9.20 8.82
C PRO A 12 9.18 7.99 9.23
N TYR A 13 9.34 7.55 10.49
CA TYR A 13 8.54 6.49 11.08
C TYR A 13 7.40 7.09 11.90
N LEU A 14 6.17 6.68 11.64
CA LEU A 14 4.98 7.17 12.31
C LEU A 14 4.55 6.26 13.46
N HIS A 15 4.19 6.87 14.59
CA HIS A 15 3.61 6.22 15.76
C HIS A 15 2.11 6.49 15.91
N ALA A 16 1.56 7.35 15.05
CA ALA A 16 0.16 7.74 14.97
C ALA A 16 -0.16 8.18 13.54
N PRO A 17 -1.44 8.22 13.14
CA PRO A 17 -1.86 8.84 11.89
C PRO A 17 -1.38 10.30 11.81
N LEU A 18 -0.95 10.73 10.63
CA LEU A 18 -0.54 12.11 10.37
C LEU A 18 -1.59 12.78 9.48
N HIS A 19 -2.24 13.81 9.98
CA HIS A 19 -3.29 14.49 9.23
C HIS A 19 -2.72 15.54 8.27
N ASP A 20 -3.14 15.48 7.01
CA ASP A 20 -2.83 16.48 6.00
C ASP A 20 -3.73 17.72 6.15
N LYS A 21 -3.25 18.87 5.67
CA LYS A 21 -4.01 20.11 5.64
C LYS A 21 -5.24 20.12 4.71
N SER A 22 -5.34 19.14 3.81
CA SER A 22 -6.51 18.94 2.94
C SER A 22 -7.75 18.45 3.69
N LEU A 23 -7.57 17.90 4.91
CA LEU A 23 -8.68 17.45 5.74
C LEU A 23 -9.42 18.64 6.36
N SER A 24 -10.69 18.77 6.01
CA SER A 24 -11.60 19.74 6.65
C SER A 24 -11.98 19.31 8.06
N PRO A 25 -12.54 20.22 8.88
CA PRO A 25 -13.11 19.85 10.19
C PRO A 25 -14.18 18.76 10.11
N ALA A 26 -14.95 18.69 9.02
CA ALA A 26 -15.95 17.65 8.80
C ALA A 26 -15.29 16.27 8.57
N HIS A 27 -14.20 16.20 7.79
CA HIS A 27 -13.40 14.97 7.63
C HIS A 27 -12.90 14.48 8.99
N ILE A 28 -12.27 15.35 9.77
CA ILE A 28 -11.76 15.02 11.12
C ILE A 28 -12.87 14.53 12.04
N GLN A 29 -14.03 15.17 12.01
CA GLN A 29 -15.18 14.75 12.80
C GLN A 29 -15.65 13.35 12.41
N SER A 30 -15.78 13.06 11.09
CA SER A 30 -16.17 11.74 10.61
C SER A 30 -15.16 10.67 11.04
N LEU A 31 -13.86 10.92 10.85
CA LEU A 31 -12.80 9.99 11.25
C LEU A 31 -12.82 9.70 12.76
N ARG A 32 -13.16 10.67 13.61
CA ARG A 32 -13.19 10.54 15.08
C ARG A 32 -14.53 10.12 15.65
N THR A 33 -15.55 10.01 14.82
CA THR A 33 -16.84 9.48 15.26
C THR A 33 -16.74 7.98 15.46
N LYS A 34 -16.97 7.54 16.71
CA LYS A 34 -16.94 6.11 17.03
C LYS A 34 -18.05 5.39 16.28
N PRO A 35 -17.75 4.34 15.50
CA PRO A 35 -18.74 3.64 14.69
C PRO A 35 -19.76 2.88 15.56
N SER A 36 -20.96 2.70 15.05
CA SER A 36 -22.08 2.11 15.80
C SER A 36 -22.05 0.59 15.84
N SER A 37 -21.61 -0.14 14.78
CA SER A 37 -21.70 -1.62 14.78
C SER A 37 -20.71 -2.37 13.89
N ASP A 38 -20.51 -1.96 12.64
CA ASP A 38 -19.88 -2.86 11.64
C ASP A 38 -18.36 -2.72 11.53
N ILE A 39 -17.81 -1.62 12.04
CA ILE A 39 -16.36 -1.35 12.04
C ILE A 39 -15.76 -1.88 13.34
N PRO A 40 -14.77 -2.79 13.28
CA PRO A 40 -14.11 -3.30 14.47
C PRO A 40 -13.42 -2.21 15.27
N ILE A 41 -13.55 -2.28 16.59
CA ILE A 41 -12.85 -1.39 17.52
C ILE A 41 -11.59 -2.10 18.01
N ILE A 42 -10.44 -1.47 17.80
CA ILE A 42 -9.12 -2.02 18.15
C ILE A 42 -8.64 -1.35 19.45
N PRO A 43 -8.45 -2.14 20.52
CA PRO A 43 -7.99 -1.59 21.79
C PRO A 43 -6.56 -1.03 21.68
N SER A 44 -6.26 -0.04 22.51
CA SER A 44 -4.94 0.64 22.53
C SER A 44 -3.76 -0.33 22.73
N SER A 45 -3.97 -1.44 23.43
CA SER A 45 -2.96 -2.48 23.64
C SER A 45 -2.56 -3.22 22.35
N SER A 46 -3.43 -3.26 21.35
CA SER A 46 -3.21 -3.95 20.08
C SER A 46 -2.59 -3.05 18.99
N THR A 47 -2.48 -1.74 19.25
CA THR A 47 -1.92 -0.75 18.31
C THR A 47 -0.51 -0.31 18.71
N THR A 48 0.31 -1.23 19.24
CA THR A 48 1.70 -0.95 19.61
C THR A 48 2.55 -0.65 18.39
N THR A 49 3.37 0.40 18.46
CA THR A 49 4.30 0.83 17.42
C THR A 49 5.70 0.99 18.01
N PRO A 50 6.75 0.34 17.46
CA PRO A 50 6.72 -0.68 16.42
C PRO A 50 5.90 -1.92 16.78
N CYS A 51 5.32 -2.56 15.75
CA CYS A 51 4.47 -3.74 15.93
C CYS A 51 5.32 -5.00 16.23
N PRO A 52 5.16 -5.67 17.39
CA PRO A 52 5.96 -6.86 17.73
C PRO A 52 5.56 -8.11 16.94
N LEU A 53 4.41 -8.09 16.26
CA LEU A 53 3.88 -9.23 15.51
C LEU A 53 4.55 -9.42 14.14
N VAL A 54 5.31 -8.42 13.66
CA VAL A 54 5.84 -8.39 12.30
C VAL A 54 7.33 -8.04 12.26
N ARG A 55 7.96 -8.30 11.11
CA ARG A 55 9.34 -7.92 10.79
C ARG A 55 9.44 -7.48 9.34
N ILE A 56 10.16 -6.40 9.10
CA ILE A 56 10.56 -5.99 7.76
C ILE A 56 11.78 -6.83 7.37
N GLN A 57 11.74 -7.48 6.20
CA GLN A 57 12.86 -8.25 5.68
C GLN A 57 13.11 -7.95 4.21
N PRO A 58 14.37 -7.91 3.74
CA PRO A 58 14.67 -7.79 2.33
C PRO A 58 14.19 -9.04 1.57
N ILE A 59 13.67 -8.82 0.36
CA ILE A 59 13.24 -9.88 -0.55
C ILE A 59 14.41 -10.17 -1.49
N THR A 60 14.99 -11.35 -1.34
CA THR A 60 16.18 -11.79 -2.10
C THR A 60 15.86 -12.82 -3.18
N ASN A 61 14.62 -13.33 -3.22
CA ASN A 61 14.19 -14.26 -4.27
C ASN A 61 14.01 -13.49 -5.60
N PRO A 62 14.80 -13.81 -6.66
CA PRO A 62 14.72 -13.08 -7.92
C PRO A 62 13.39 -13.27 -8.67
N SER A 63 12.63 -14.33 -8.35
CA SER A 63 11.31 -14.57 -8.95
C SER A 63 10.18 -13.79 -8.26
N HIS A 64 10.47 -13.09 -7.17
CA HIS A 64 9.48 -12.29 -6.46
C HIS A 64 9.30 -10.94 -7.15
N PRO A 65 8.06 -10.44 -7.42
CA PRO A 65 7.84 -9.15 -8.09
C PRO A 65 8.53 -7.96 -7.40
N ALA A 66 8.64 -7.99 -6.06
CA ALA A 66 9.35 -6.99 -5.27
C ALA A 66 10.82 -7.41 -4.95
N SER A 67 11.48 -8.19 -5.81
CA SER A 67 12.89 -8.58 -5.64
C SER A 67 13.79 -7.35 -5.52
N GLY A 68 14.70 -7.38 -4.54
CA GLY A 68 15.56 -6.23 -4.21
C GLY A 68 14.92 -5.17 -3.31
N GLN A 69 13.63 -5.27 -3.04
CA GLN A 69 12.90 -4.44 -2.08
C GLN A 69 12.72 -5.18 -0.74
N SER A 70 11.78 -4.72 0.08
CA SER A 70 11.45 -5.35 1.36
C SER A 70 9.98 -5.77 1.42
N GLY A 71 9.70 -6.80 2.20
CA GLY A 71 8.35 -7.27 2.53
C GLY A 71 8.11 -7.29 4.04
N LEU A 72 6.85 -7.47 4.41
CA LEU A 72 6.41 -7.61 5.79
C LEU A 72 6.19 -9.09 6.12
N PHE A 73 6.86 -9.58 7.14
CA PHE A 73 6.86 -10.99 7.54
C PHE A 73 6.34 -11.17 8.96
N ALA A 74 5.61 -12.25 9.21
CA ALA A 74 5.13 -12.60 10.52
C ALA A 74 6.30 -12.94 11.47
N ALA A 75 6.36 -12.27 12.64
CA ALA A 75 7.37 -12.54 13.67
C ALA A 75 7.02 -13.75 14.54
N GLN A 76 5.76 -14.15 14.54
CA GLN A 76 5.18 -15.29 15.24
C GLN A 76 3.99 -15.85 14.46
N ASN A 77 3.40 -16.97 14.89
CA ASN A 77 2.17 -17.45 14.27
C ASN A 77 1.02 -16.49 14.55
N LEU A 78 0.30 -16.07 13.47
CA LEU A 78 -0.84 -15.18 13.52
C LEU A 78 -2.12 -15.97 13.27
N ALA A 79 -3.09 -15.83 14.17
CA ALA A 79 -4.34 -16.58 14.08
C ALA A 79 -5.25 -16.05 12.96
N PRO A 80 -6.08 -16.91 12.34
CA PRO A 80 -7.07 -16.48 11.35
C PRO A 80 -8.02 -15.42 11.94
N GLY A 81 -8.33 -14.38 11.15
CA GLY A 81 -9.24 -13.32 11.55
C GLY A 81 -8.69 -12.39 12.64
N SER A 82 -7.39 -12.46 12.95
CA SER A 82 -6.77 -11.55 13.92
C SER A 82 -6.28 -10.26 13.26
N PHE A 83 -6.36 -9.16 14.01
CA PHE A 83 -5.73 -7.88 13.66
C PHE A 83 -4.21 -7.98 13.82
N ILE A 84 -3.46 -7.43 12.86
CA ILE A 84 -2.00 -7.42 12.86
C ILE A 84 -1.47 -6.05 13.30
N LEU A 85 -1.79 -5.01 12.54
CA LEU A 85 -1.36 -3.64 12.80
C LEU A 85 -2.25 -2.63 12.06
N ALA A 86 -2.23 -1.37 12.49
CA ALA A 86 -2.78 -0.27 11.71
C ALA A 86 -1.76 0.18 10.65
N TYR A 87 -2.23 0.41 9.43
CA TYR A 87 -1.47 1.02 8.37
C TYR A 87 -1.39 2.53 8.62
N LEU A 88 -0.21 3.03 8.93
CA LEU A 88 0.00 4.44 9.21
C LEU A 88 0.65 5.15 8.03
N GLY A 89 0.16 6.32 7.74
CA GLY A 89 0.62 7.22 6.71
C GLY A 89 0.04 8.62 6.94
N ARG A 90 0.08 9.45 5.90
CA ARG A 90 -0.55 10.74 5.85
C ARG A 90 -2.03 10.57 5.47
N VAL A 91 -2.92 10.90 6.39
CA VAL A 91 -4.37 10.88 6.14
C VAL A 91 -4.75 12.18 5.42
N HIS A 92 -5.42 12.08 4.30
CA HIS A 92 -5.80 13.20 3.43
C HIS A 92 -7.21 13.03 2.86
N SER A 93 -7.77 14.09 2.26
CA SER A 93 -9.04 13.99 1.54
C SER A 93 -8.85 13.27 0.20
N GLY A 94 -9.90 12.62 -0.31
CA GLY A 94 -9.85 11.96 -1.61
C GLY A 94 -9.43 12.87 -2.76
N ALA A 95 -9.79 14.16 -2.69
CA ALA A 95 -9.36 15.16 -3.67
C ALA A 95 -7.83 15.39 -3.69
N ALA A 96 -7.11 15.01 -2.64
CA ALA A 96 -5.66 15.10 -2.54
C ALA A 96 -4.96 13.77 -2.85
N SER A 97 -5.70 12.73 -3.24
CA SER A 97 -5.15 11.44 -3.68
C SER A 97 -4.30 11.60 -4.94
N SER A 98 -3.19 10.90 -5.00
CA SER A 98 -2.28 10.90 -6.15
C SER A 98 -2.30 9.53 -6.81
N SER A 99 -2.58 9.48 -8.11
CA SER A 99 -2.47 8.26 -8.93
C SER A 99 -1.02 7.74 -9.03
N GLU A 100 -0.04 8.57 -8.69
CA GLU A 100 1.38 8.19 -8.68
C GLU A 100 1.80 7.42 -7.42
N SER A 101 0.95 7.37 -6.37
CA SER A 101 1.29 6.70 -5.12
C SER A 101 0.79 5.26 -5.09
N ASP A 102 1.70 4.31 -5.04
CA ASP A 102 1.42 2.89 -4.79
C ASP A 102 1.04 2.59 -3.33
N TYR A 103 1.10 3.59 -2.46
CA TYR A 103 0.91 3.48 -1.01
C TYR A 103 -0.35 4.16 -0.52
N ASP A 104 -1.18 4.67 -1.44
CA ASP A 104 -2.41 5.38 -1.12
C ASP A 104 -3.59 4.41 -1.03
N LEU A 105 -4.22 4.35 0.13
CA LEU A 105 -5.32 3.45 0.43
C LEU A 105 -6.55 4.23 0.88
N TRP A 106 -7.73 3.89 0.34
CA TRP A 106 -8.97 4.39 0.88
C TRP A 106 -9.15 3.94 2.33
N LEU A 107 -9.32 4.92 3.22
CA LEU A 107 -9.65 4.71 4.62
C LEU A 107 -11.16 4.62 4.79
N ASP A 108 -11.88 5.59 4.27
CA ASP A 108 -13.33 5.67 4.27
C ASP A 108 -13.80 6.49 3.06
N ARG A 109 -14.52 5.84 2.14
CA ARG A 109 -15.04 6.49 0.93
C ARG A 109 -16.21 7.44 1.22
N GLU A 110 -17.04 7.14 2.22
CA GLU A 110 -18.16 8.01 2.60
C GLU A 110 -17.66 9.28 3.29
N ALA A 111 -16.61 9.14 4.09
CA ALA A 111 -15.93 10.28 4.71
C ALA A 111 -14.95 11.00 3.78
N ASP A 112 -14.81 10.58 2.52
CA ASP A 112 -13.83 11.09 1.54
C ASP A 112 -12.40 11.18 2.12
N ALA A 113 -11.94 10.11 2.76
CA ALA A 113 -10.65 10.05 3.42
C ALA A 113 -9.81 8.86 2.95
N ALA A 114 -8.53 9.11 2.71
CA ALA A 114 -7.52 8.13 2.31
C ALA A 114 -6.26 8.27 3.18
N VAL A 115 -5.36 7.29 3.11
CA VAL A 115 -4.08 7.28 3.83
C VAL A 115 -2.96 6.87 2.89
N ASP A 116 -1.94 7.72 2.77
CA ASP A 116 -0.76 7.50 1.93
C ASP A 116 0.50 7.31 2.77
N ALA A 117 1.20 6.19 2.56
CA ALA A 117 2.47 5.86 3.20
C ALA A 117 3.69 6.00 2.27
N ALA A 118 3.59 6.76 1.17
CA ALA A 118 4.69 6.96 0.23
C ALA A 118 5.89 7.70 0.83
N ARG A 119 5.65 8.70 1.68
CA ARG A 119 6.68 9.61 2.20
C ARG A 119 6.99 9.41 3.68
N GLU A 120 6.07 8.90 4.44
CA GLU A 120 6.18 8.54 5.84
C GLU A 120 5.20 7.42 6.18
N GLY A 121 5.49 6.60 7.20
CA GLY A 121 4.59 5.50 7.54
C GLY A 121 5.10 4.62 8.67
N ASN A 122 4.53 3.43 8.75
CA ASN A 122 4.99 2.37 9.62
C ASN A 122 5.22 1.06 8.84
N GLU A 123 5.38 -0.06 9.55
CA GLU A 123 5.64 -1.37 8.94
C GLU A 123 4.59 -1.78 7.91
N GLY A 124 3.35 -1.27 8.02
CA GLY A 124 2.26 -1.56 7.11
C GLY A 124 2.57 -1.27 5.63
N ARG A 125 3.43 -0.28 5.35
CA ARG A 125 3.83 0.05 3.99
C ARG A 125 4.62 -1.05 3.25
N TYR A 126 5.09 -2.06 3.95
CA TYR A 126 5.82 -3.21 3.39
C TYR A 126 4.94 -4.44 3.13
N VAL A 127 3.62 -4.30 3.25
CA VAL A 127 2.68 -5.37 2.88
C VAL A 127 2.58 -5.42 1.36
N ASN A 128 3.04 -6.52 0.75
CA ASN A 128 3.04 -6.70 -0.70
C ASN A 128 1.75 -7.35 -1.22
N ASP A 129 1.53 -7.23 -2.54
CA ASP A 129 0.47 -7.98 -3.23
C ASP A 129 0.86 -9.46 -3.36
N TYR A 130 -0.13 -10.35 -3.28
CA TYR A 130 0.10 -11.79 -3.35
C TYR A 130 0.44 -12.29 -4.76
N ARG A 131 0.12 -11.53 -5.83
CA ARG A 131 0.32 -11.96 -7.22
C ARG A 131 1.81 -12.07 -7.53
N GLY A 132 2.19 -13.21 -8.14
CA GLY A 132 3.58 -13.55 -8.40
C GLY A 132 4.35 -14.09 -7.19
N VAL A 133 3.72 -14.11 -5.98
CA VAL A 133 4.33 -14.63 -4.75
C VAL A 133 3.61 -15.88 -4.26
N GLY A 134 2.29 -15.87 -4.24
CA GLY A 134 1.45 -16.96 -3.75
C GLY A 134 0.16 -17.11 -4.54
N GLU A 135 -0.55 -18.22 -4.31
CA GLU A 135 -1.83 -18.50 -5.00
C GLU A 135 -2.94 -17.51 -4.60
N ARG A 136 -2.85 -16.94 -3.41
CA ARG A 136 -3.87 -16.04 -2.82
C ARG A 136 -3.27 -15.19 -1.72
N ALA A 137 -3.95 -14.09 -1.42
CA ALA A 137 -3.68 -13.29 -0.23
C ALA A 137 -3.88 -14.12 1.06
N ASN A 138 -3.12 -13.82 2.10
CA ASN A 138 -3.29 -14.36 3.45
C ASN A 138 -3.72 -13.26 4.45
N ALA A 139 -3.74 -12.01 4.00
CA ALA A 139 -4.18 -10.85 4.77
C ALA A 139 -5.09 -9.95 3.92
N GLU A 140 -5.76 -9.00 4.56
CA GLU A 140 -6.62 -8.00 3.93
C GLU A 140 -6.52 -6.65 4.63
N PHE A 141 -6.83 -5.58 3.90
CA PHE A 141 -7.05 -4.27 4.46
C PHE A 141 -8.53 -4.12 4.87
N ARG A 142 -8.78 -3.56 6.07
CA ARG A 142 -10.13 -3.28 6.57
C ARG A 142 -10.13 -1.99 7.36
N THR A 143 -11.16 -1.17 7.22
CA THR A 143 -11.38 -0.02 8.09
C THR A 143 -11.61 -0.49 9.52
N VAL A 144 -10.96 0.16 10.49
CA VAL A 144 -11.05 -0.11 11.92
C VAL A 144 -11.09 1.20 12.70
N PHE A 145 -11.65 1.20 13.91
CA PHE A 145 -11.53 2.32 14.84
C PHE A 145 -10.45 2.00 15.88
N CYS A 146 -9.40 2.79 15.91
CA CYS A 146 -8.28 2.59 16.83
C CYS A 146 -8.46 3.43 18.09
N GLU A 147 -8.71 2.80 19.25
CA GLU A 147 -8.92 3.51 20.53
C GLU A 147 -7.71 4.35 20.96
N ARG A 148 -6.49 3.94 20.59
CA ARG A 148 -5.25 4.67 20.91
C ARG A 148 -5.25 6.10 20.36
N TRP A 149 -5.80 6.29 19.18
CA TRP A 149 -5.83 7.59 18.50
C TRP A 149 -7.23 8.19 18.47
N GLY A 150 -8.25 7.41 18.83
CA GLY A 150 -9.64 7.84 18.83
C GLY A 150 -10.18 8.14 17.44
N GLU A 151 -9.71 7.39 16.41
CA GLU A 151 -10.12 7.62 15.02
C GLU A 151 -10.07 6.35 14.17
N LEU A 152 -10.69 6.45 12.98
CA LEU A 152 -10.64 5.41 11.96
C LEU A 152 -9.24 5.28 11.37
N CYS A 153 -8.83 4.05 11.10
CA CYS A 153 -7.58 3.68 10.46
C CYS A 153 -7.82 2.55 9.46
N VAL A 154 -6.87 2.34 8.53
CA VAL A 154 -6.79 1.09 7.77
C VAL A 154 -6.06 0.06 8.63
N GLY A 155 -6.68 -1.06 8.91
CA GLY A 155 -6.07 -2.19 9.62
C GLY A 155 -5.66 -3.30 8.65
N VAL A 156 -4.51 -3.93 8.93
CA VAL A 156 -4.08 -5.18 8.28
C VAL A 156 -4.57 -6.35 9.12
N TRP A 157 -5.28 -7.28 8.49
CA TRP A 157 -5.91 -8.43 9.15
C TRP A 157 -5.49 -9.73 8.50
N VAL A 158 -5.33 -10.77 9.31
CA VAL A 158 -5.19 -12.14 8.81
C VAL A 158 -6.53 -12.59 8.23
N LEU A 159 -6.54 -13.11 7.01
CA LEU A 159 -7.76 -13.64 6.42
C LEU A 159 -8.33 -14.79 7.26
N GLY A 160 -9.65 -14.77 7.45
CA GLY A 160 -10.37 -15.81 8.17
C GLY A 160 -10.34 -17.15 7.42
N SER A 161 -10.42 -18.25 8.17
CA SER A 161 -10.63 -19.58 7.59
C SER A 161 -12.00 -19.64 6.94
N GLY A 162 -12.07 -19.71 5.60
CA GLY A 162 -13.35 -19.89 4.92
C GLY A 162 -14.06 -21.17 5.38
N LYS A 163 -15.39 -21.14 5.43
CA LYS A 163 -16.26 -22.25 5.90
C LYS A 163 -15.98 -23.63 5.26
N LYS A 164 -15.17 -23.73 4.20
CA LYS A 164 -14.92 -24.95 3.41
C LYS A 164 -13.57 -25.65 3.65
N LYS A 165 -12.67 -25.12 4.48
CA LYS A 165 -11.39 -25.80 4.78
C LYS A 165 -11.19 -25.89 6.30
N LYS A 166 -11.48 -27.07 6.88
CA LYS A 166 -10.95 -27.47 8.19
C LYS A 166 -9.43 -27.63 8.02
N GLY A 167 -8.66 -26.77 8.67
CA GLY A 167 -7.20 -26.87 8.76
C GLY A 167 -6.47 -25.65 8.20
N ALA A 168 -5.63 -25.07 9.04
CA ALA A 168 -4.60 -24.08 8.74
C ALA A 168 -5.07 -22.79 8.03
N GLY A 169 -5.96 -22.03 8.65
CA GLY A 169 -6.05 -20.59 8.42
C GLY A 169 -5.06 -19.90 9.36
N GLY A 170 -4.47 -18.81 8.91
CA GLY A 170 -3.48 -18.03 9.67
C GLY A 170 -2.21 -17.83 8.87
N ILE A 171 -1.29 -17.08 9.44
CA ILE A 171 0.04 -16.83 8.87
C ILE A 171 1.06 -17.40 9.84
N ARG A 172 1.94 -18.27 9.36
CA ARG A 172 2.97 -18.88 10.20
C ARG A 172 4.12 -17.90 10.42
N LYS A 173 4.85 -18.08 11.51
CA LYS A 173 6.10 -17.35 11.74
C LYS A 173 7.04 -17.49 10.55
N GLY A 174 7.52 -16.36 10.04
CA GLY A 174 8.43 -16.27 8.89
C GLY A 174 7.73 -16.24 7.53
N GLU A 175 6.41 -16.44 7.45
CA GLU A 175 5.66 -16.25 6.21
C GLU A 175 5.45 -14.75 5.93
N GLU A 176 5.48 -14.38 4.65
CA GLU A 176 5.17 -13.03 4.20
C GLU A 176 3.68 -12.73 4.34
N ILE A 177 3.38 -11.51 4.76
CA ILE A 177 2.03 -10.98 4.87
C ILE A 177 1.66 -10.37 3.53
N LEU A 178 0.70 -10.98 2.85
CA LEU A 178 0.33 -10.68 1.48
C LEU A 178 -1.15 -10.32 1.39
N VAL A 179 -1.45 -9.20 0.77
CA VAL A 179 -2.82 -8.71 0.53
C VAL A 179 -3.17 -8.75 -0.96
N SER A 180 -4.38 -8.36 -1.30
CA SER A 180 -4.76 -8.01 -2.67
C SER A 180 -4.87 -6.50 -2.79
N TYR A 181 -4.08 -5.90 -3.67
CA TYR A 181 -4.19 -4.46 -3.99
C TYR A 181 -5.45 -4.12 -4.80
N GLY A 182 -6.17 -5.14 -5.25
CA GLY A 182 -7.39 -4.99 -6.03
C GLY A 182 -7.16 -4.96 -7.54
N LYS A 183 -8.29 -4.95 -8.29
CA LYS A 183 -8.24 -4.98 -9.76
C LYS A 183 -7.85 -3.63 -10.38
N GLY A 184 -8.19 -2.51 -9.72
CA GLY A 184 -7.88 -1.17 -10.20
C GLY A 184 -6.38 -0.93 -10.28
N PHE A 185 -5.64 -1.22 -9.21
CA PHE A 185 -4.19 -1.10 -9.14
C PHE A 185 -3.45 -1.78 -10.31
N TRP A 186 -3.85 -3.02 -10.65
CA TRP A 186 -3.24 -3.78 -11.75
C TRP A 186 -3.78 -3.40 -13.13
N GLY A 187 -4.97 -2.81 -13.20
CA GLY A 187 -5.56 -2.31 -14.44
C GLY A 187 -4.85 -1.07 -14.96
N GLU A 188 -4.56 -0.14 -14.08
CA GLU A 188 -3.84 1.10 -14.39
C GLU A 188 -2.39 0.82 -14.83
N ARG A 189 -1.66 -0.03 -14.09
CA ARG A 189 -0.28 -0.42 -14.46
C ARG A 189 -0.18 -1.15 -15.80
N LYS A 190 -1.15 -1.99 -16.13
CA LYS A 190 -1.16 -2.61 -17.47
C LYS A 190 -1.40 -1.61 -18.58
N ALA A 191 -2.19 -0.57 -18.34
CA ALA A 191 -2.40 0.51 -19.30
C ALA A 191 -1.11 1.31 -19.50
N GLU A 192 -0.39 1.66 -18.43
CA GLU A 192 0.90 2.34 -18.47
C GLU A 192 1.98 1.50 -19.19
N GLU A 193 2.03 0.18 -18.92
CA GLU A 193 2.96 -0.75 -19.59
C GLU A 193 2.67 -0.84 -21.10
N TYR A 194 1.39 -0.89 -21.51
CA TYR A 194 0.97 -0.85 -22.90
C TYR A 194 1.28 0.48 -23.58
N GLU A 195 1.13 1.61 -22.89
CA GLU A 195 1.48 2.92 -23.44
C GLU A 195 2.99 3.07 -23.61
N TYR A 196 3.79 2.58 -22.66
CA TYR A 196 5.25 2.60 -22.73
C TYR A 196 5.79 1.70 -23.84
N GLU A 197 5.29 0.46 -23.97
CA GLU A 197 5.66 -0.46 -25.06
C GLU A 197 5.27 0.11 -26.43
N ASN A 198 4.13 0.76 -26.57
CA ASN A 198 3.71 1.42 -27.80
C ASN A 198 4.57 2.65 -28.12
N TYR A 199 5.04 3.38 -27.11
CA TYR A 199 5.93 4.52 -27.30
C TYR A 199 7.31 4.07 -27.78
N GLU A 200 7.88 3.00 -27.22
CA GLU A 200 9.15 2.42 -27.68
C GLU A 200 9.05 1.86 -29.11
N GLN A 201 7.94 1.21 -29.46
CA GLN A 201 7.74 0.63 -30.79
C GLN A 201 7.45 1.66 -31.89
N HIS A 202 6.92 2.83 -31.56
CA HIS A 202 6.50 3.87 -32.52
C HIS A 202 7.23 5.20 -32.37
N GLY A 203 8.03 5.41 -31.30
CA GLY A 203 8.80 6.61 -31.05
C GLY A 203 10.09 6.72 -31.86
N GLU A 204 10.70 5.61 -32.26
CA GLU A 204 11.93 5.59 -33.05
C GLU A 204 11.72 5.92 -34.53
N GLY A 205 10.48 5.86 -35.05
CA GLY A 205 10.17 6.09 -36.46
C GLY A 205 10.07 7.54 -36.92
N LYS A 206 10.03 8.53 -36.00
CA LYS A 206 9.84 9.96 -36.35
C LYS A 206 11.12 10.79 -36.37
N ALA A 207 12.22 10.32 -35.82
CA ALA A 207 13.48 11.06 -35.78
C ALA A 207 14.26 10.99 -37.10
N ASP A 208 13.99 10.01 -37.96
CA ASP A 208 14.74 9.80 -39.24
C ASP A 208 14.09 10.47 -40.47
N GLU A 209 12.86 10.98 -40.34
CA GLU A 209 12.15 11.60 -41.50
C GLU A 209 12.36 13.11 -41.61
N GLU A 210 12.68 13.82 -40.49
CA GLU A 210 12.97 15.26 -40.53
C GLU A 210 14.38 15.64 -40.98
N ALA A 211 15.30 14.68 -41.10
CA ALA A 211 16.70 14.93 -41.51
C ALA A 211 16.95 14.86 -43.03
N LYS A 212 15.92 14.65 -43.86
CA LYS A 212 16.08 14.46 -45.34
C LYS A 212 15.48 15.58 -46.21
N VAL A 213 14.98 16.67 -45.68
CA VAL A 213 14.29 17.71 -46.49
C VAL A 213 15.11 18.97 -46.73
N ASP A 214 16.24 19.19 -46.04
CA ASP A 214 17.09 20.39 -46.28
C ASP A 214 18.39 20.07 -47.02
N GLY A 215 18.29 19.82 -48.32
CA GLY A 215 19.47 19.62 -49.13
C GLY A 215 19.20 19.57 -50.62
N ASN A 216 18.51 20.56 -51.19
CA ASN A 216 18.60 20.76 -52.64
C ASN A 216 17.93 22.11 -53.07
N GLU A 217 18.65 23.21 -52.97
CA GLU A 217 18.47 24.40 -53.81
C GLU A 217 19.72 25.26 -53.69
N GLU A 218 20.59 25.22 -54.68
CA GLU A 218 21.32 26.35 -55.29
C GLU A 218 22.36 25.83 -56.27
N SER A 219 22.03 25.87 -57.54
CA SER A 219 22.94 26.36 -58.57
C SER A 219 22.22 26.38 -59.92
N THR A 220 21.87 27.57 -60.39
CA THR A 220 22.04 27.91 -61.82
C THR A 220 21.84 29.42 -62.01
N SER A 221 22.88 29.99 -62.62
CA SER A 221 22.98 31.23 -63.41
C SER A 221 23.58 32.40 -62.69
#